data_df64eb125276202d52576abb534959cc
#
_entry.id   df64eb125276202d52576abb534959cc
#
_cell.length_a   1.000
_cell.length_b   1.000
_cell.length_c   1.000
_cell.angle_alpha   90.00
_cell.angle_beta   90.00
_cell.angle_gamma   90.00
#
_symmetry.space_group_name_H-M   'P 1'
#
loop_
_entity.id
_entity.type
_entity.pdbx_description
1 polymer ?
#
loop_
_entity_poly.entity_id
_entity_poly.type
_entity_poly.pdbx_seq_one_letter_code
_entity_poly.pdbx_strand_id
1 'polypeptide(L)'
;MAQNYETNKLITILDNRCQTTIRNYFLKYPLKVRQQVQFITMDMSGAYIPLARKLFPNAKIVLDRFHIIQHLGRAFLKTRIAIMNQFDKKSLPYRALKNHWRLFQKDSRKLSLNPFYSKTFHQTLCPHEVVEKTLNFSEELANYYNLYQLLLFHFQEKRGDEFFELIEENISKVNHYFKTVFRTFLRHKQYIKKL
;
A
#
# COMPACT_ATOMS: atom_id res chain seq x y z
N MET A 1 -3.21 6.28 19.44
CA MET A 1 -1.86 6.22 20.02
C MET A 1 -1.00 7.27 19.34
N ALA A 2 -0.29 8.07 20.08
CA ALA A 2 0.76 8.96 19.60
C ALA A 2 2.09 8.57 20.25
N GLN A 3 3.15 8.55 19.46
CA GLN A 3 4.48 8.07 19.86
C GLN A 3 5.54 9.05 19.35
N ASN A 4 6.59 9.25 20.12
CA ASN A 4 7.75 9.99 19.66
C ASN A 4 8.57 9.12 18.70
N TYR A 5 8.88 9.65 17.52
CA TYR A 5 9.55 8.89 16.47
C TYR A 5 11.01 8.53 16.82
N GLU A 6 11.74 9.45 17.43
CA GLU A 6 13.17 9.27 17.73
C GLU A 6 13.39 8.34 18.93
N THR A 7 12.59 8.52 19.98
CA THR A 7 12.78 7.78 21.25
C THR A 7 11.92 6.54 21.37
N ASN A 8 10.98 6.32 20.43
CA ASN A 8 9.94 5.30 20.50
C ASN A 8 9.08 5.34 21.77
N LYS A 9 9.15 6.44 22.54
CA LYS A 9 8.34 6.59 23.75
C LYS A 9 6.90 6.89 23.41
N LEU A 10 5.99 6.19 24.06
CA LEU A 10 4.56 6.44 23.96
C LEU A 10 4.25 7.79 24.60
N ILE A 11 3.63 8.69 23.83
CA ILE A 11 3.16 10.00 24.32
C ILE A 11 1.77 9.83 24.92
N THR A 12 0.86 9.18 24.20
CA THR A 12 -0.51 8.96 24.68
C THR A 12 -1.23 7.86 23.90
N ILE A 13 -2.21 7.25 24.56
CA ILE A 13 -3.25 6.43 23.95
C ILE A 13 -4.56 7.17 24.15
N LEU A 14 -5.25 7.50 23.08
CA LEU A 14 -6.56 8.13 23.13
C LEU A 14 -7.65 7.05 23.01
N ASP A 15 -8.77 7.25 23.68
CA ASP A 15 -9.89 6.29 23.75
C ASP A 15 -10.51 6.01 22.38
N ASN A 16 -10.47 6.99 21.49
CA ASN A 16 -11.00 6.86 20.14
C ASN A 16 -10.22 7.70 19.11
N ARG A 17 -10.58 7.56 17.83
CA ARG A 17 -9.97 8.29 16.71
C ARG A 17 -10.75 9.55 16.29
N CYS A 18 -11.71 10.02 17.10
CA CYS A 18 -12.47 11.21 16.76
C CYS A 18 -11.57 12.45 16.74
N GLN A 19 -11.79 13.31 15.75
CA GLN A 19 -11.02 14.55 15.62
C GLN A 19 -11.15 15.44 16.87
N THR A 20 -12.34 15.47 17.48
CA THR A 20 -12.59 16.21 18.73
C THR A 20 -11.72 15.71 19.87
N THR A 21 -11.62 14.39 20.05
CA THR A 21 -10.78 13.78 21.10
C THR A 21 -9.30 14.12 20.88
N ILE A 22 -8.81 13.96 19.66
CA ILE A 22 -7.43 14.29 19.30
C ILE A 22 -7.16 15.79 19.53
N ARG A 23 -8.05 16.65 19.05
CA ARG A 23 -7.94 18.10 19.20
C ARG A 23 -7.90 18.51 20.66
N ASN A 24 -8.86 18.04 21.47
CA ASN A 24 -8.99 18.41 22.87
C ASN A 24 -7.78 17.95 23.68
N TYR A 25 -7.22 16.78 23.36
CA TYR A 25 -6.00 16.30 24.00
C TYR A 25 -4.81 17.23 23.72
N PHE A 26 -4.52 17.53 22.46
CA PHE A 26 -3.34 18.31 22.11
C PHE A 26 -3.49 19.81 22.41
N LEU A 27 -4.72 20.34 22.48
CA LEU A 27 -4.96 21.71 22.91
C LEU A 27 -4.66 21.95 24.43
N LYS A 28 -4.49 20.92 25.23
CA LYS A 28 -3.99 21.05 26.60
C LYS A 28 -2.56 21.59 26.65
N TYR A 29 -1.79 21.42 25.57
CA TYR A 29 -0.43 21.95 25.47
C TYR A 29 -0.44 23.35 24.87
N PRO A 30 0.33 24.31 25.45
CA PRO A 30 0.46 25.64 24.89
C PRO A 30 0.92 25.64 23.43
N LEU A 31 0.52 26.65 22.67
CA LEU A 31 0.91 26.77 21.27
C LEU A 31 2.44 26.71 21.06
N LYS A 32 3.19 27.37 21.95
CA LYS A 32 4.66 27.38 21.92
C LYS A 32 5.27 25.96 21.95
N VAL A 33 4.67 25.04 22.71
CA VAL A 33 5.10 23.64 22.78
C VAL A 33 4.72 22.91 21.50
N ARG A 34 3.50 23.11 20.99
CA ARG A 34 3.02 22.49 19.77
C ARG A 34 3.79 22.95 18.51
N GLN A 35 4.28 24.16 18.52
CA GLN A 35 5.14 24.72 17.45
C GLN A 35 6.54 24.08 17.38
N GLN A 36 6.98 23.40 18.42
CA GLN A 36 8.27 22.68 18.43
C GLN A 36 8.20 21.35 17.70
N VAL A 37 7.01 20.85 17.39
CA VAL A 37 6.85 19.59 16.63
C VAL A 37 7.29 19.83 15.18
N GLN A 38 8.32 19.10 14.75
CA GLN A 38 8.92 19.25 13.42
C GLN A 38 8.29 18.32 12.39
N PHE A 39 7.92 17.09 12.78
CA PHE A 39 7.37 16.08 11.88
C PHE A 39 6.17 15.38 12.52
N ILE A 40 5.18 15.05 11.70
CA ILE A 40 4.06 14.21 12.07
C ILE A 40 3.91 13.14 11.00
N THR A 41 4.09 11.87 11.39
CA THR A 41 3.81 10.74 10.54
C THR A 41 2.40 10.23 10.79
N MET A 42 1.64 10.01 9.73
CA MET A 42 0.27 9.52 9.81
C MET A 42 -0.12 8.70 8.58
N ASP A 43 -1.26 8.01 8.68
CA ASP A 43 -1.89 7.37 7.52
C ASP A 43 -2.49 8.40 6.55
N MET A 44 -2.96 7.92 5.37
CA MET A 44 -3.57 8.77 4.34
C MET A 44 -5.01 9.18 4.67
N SER A 45 -5.36 9.36 5.95
CA SER A 45 -6.67 9.84 6.32
C SER A 45 -6.81 11.34 6.02
N GLY A 46 -7.63 11.67 5.04
CA GLY A 46 -7.87 13.06 4.63
C GLY A 46 -8.41 13.95 5.74
N ALA A 47 -9.02 13.36 6.77
CA ALA A 47 -9.57 14.08 7.92
C ALA A 47 -8.49 14.57 8.91
N TYR A 48 -7.35 13.88 9.00
CA TYR A 48 -6.32 14.20 10.00
C TYR A 48 -5.30 15.23 9.51
N ILE A 49 -5.08 15.35 8.21
CA ILE A 49 -4.12 16.33 7.67
C ILE A 49 -4.49 17.78 8.05
N PRO A 50 -5.74 18.25 7.82
CA PRO A 50 -6.14 19.60 8.25
C PRO A 50 -6.07 19.79 9.77
N LEU A 51 -6.43 18.74 10.53
CA LEU A 51 -6.35 18.78 11.99
C LEU A 51 -4.91 18.92 12.46
N ALA A 52 -3.99 18.12 11.92
CA ALA A 52 -2.58 18.17 12.26
C ALA A 52 -1.95 19.54 11.95
N ARG A 53 -2.26 20.13 10.80
CA ARG A 53 -1.81 21.49 10.44
C ARG A 53 -2.30 22.54 11.43
N LYS A 54 -3.55 22.42 11.89
CA LYS A 54 -4.14 23.36 12.86
C LYS A 54 -3.51 23.20 14.25
N LEU A 55 -3.22 21.98 14.67
CA LEU A 55 -2.65 21.68 15.97
C LEU A 55 -1.14 21.97 16.05
N PHE A 56 -0.41 21.71 14.98
CA PHE A 56 1.05 21.77 14.90
C PHE A 56 1.49 22.57 13.67
N PRO A 57 1.41 23.90 13.71
CA PRO A 57 1.53 24.74 12.52
C PRO A 57 2.90 24.65 11.83
N ASN A 58 3.96 24.34 12.56
CA ASN A 58 5.33 24.23 12.05
C ASN A 58 5.67 22.79 11.57
N ALA A 59 4.81 21.81 11.84
CA ALA A 59 5.12 20.42 11.56
C ALA A 59 5.01 20.10 10.06
N LYS A 60 6.01 19.39 9.55
CA LYS A 60 5.94 18.74 8.23
C LYS A 60 5.17 17.43 8.37
N ILE A 61 4.12 17.29 7.57
CA ILE A 61 3.31 16.06 7.55
C ILE A 61 3.95 15.07 6.59
N VAL A 62 4.21 13.87 7.07
CA VAL A 62 4.78 12.73 6.33
C VAL A 62 3.76 11.60 6.35
N LEU A 63 3.46 11.03 5.20
CA LEU A 63 2.57 9.86 5.13
C LEU A 63 3.38 8.59 5.39
N ASP A 64 2.75 7.63 6.07
CA ASP A 64 3.38 6.35 6.35
C ASP A 64 3.51 5.52 5.07
N ARG A 65 4.76 5.21 4.69
CA ARG A 65 5.11 4.43 3.50
C ARG A 65 4.46 3.04 3.50
N PHE A 66 4.35 2.42 4.66
CA PHE A 66 3.73 1.10 4.79
C PHE A 66 2.27 1.11 4.32
N HIS A 67 1.52 2.14 4.67
CA HIS A 67 0.12 2.26 4.24
C HIS A 67 -0.04 2.42 2.73
N ILE A 68 0.89 3.09 2.05
CA ILE A 68 0.87 3.23 0.59
C ILE A 68 1.00 1.86 -0.08
N ILE A 69 2.04 1.09 0.32
CA ILE A 69 2.25 -0.27 -0.19
C ILE A 69 1.06 -1.17 0.15
N GLN A 70 0.50 -1.04 1.35
CA GLN A 70 -0.66 -1.82 1.78
C GLN A 70 -1.90 -1.52 0.93
N HIS A 71 -2.14 -0.27 0.57
CA HIS A 71 -3.25 0.10 -0.32
C HIS A 71 -3.10 -0.51 -1.72
N LEU A 72 -1.90 -0.43 -2.31
CA LEU A 72 -1.60 -1.07 -3.60
C LEU A 72 -1.80 -2.59 -3.52
N GLY A 73 -1.20 -3.23 -2.50
CA GLY A 73 -1.33 -4.67 -2.30
C GLY A 73 -2.78 -5.13 -2.13
N ARG A 74 -3.61 -4.34 -1.42
CA ARG A 74 -5.05 -4.64 -1.27
C ARG A 74 -5.81 -4.49 -2.59
N ALA A 75 -5.51 -3.47 -3.40
CA ALA A 75 -6.13 -3.32 -4.72
C ALA A 75 -5.80 -4.52 -5.61
N PHE A 76 -4.52 -4.90 -5.67
CA PHE A 76 -4.07 -6.06 -6.43
C PHE A 76 -4.71 -7.38 -5.93
N LEU A 77 -4.79 -7.60 -4.61
CA LEU A 77 -5.45 -8.79 -4.05
C LEU A 77 -6.93 -8.88 -4.44
N LYS A 78 -7.66 -7.76 -4.38
CA LYS A 78 -9.08 -7.73 -4.80
C LYS A 78 -9.22 -8.03 -6.29
N THR A 79 -8.35 -7.48 -7.14
CA THR A 79 -8.29 -7.78 -8.57
C THR A 79 -8.03 -9.27 -8.82
N ARG A 80 -7.01 -9.84 -8.17
CA ARG A 80 -6.71 -11.26 -8.25
C ARG A 80 -7.90 -12.14 -7.84
N ILE A 81 -8.61 -11.77 -6.75
CA ILE A 81 -9.79 -12.51 -6.30
C ILE A 81 -10.92 -12.42 -7.34
N ALA A 82 -11.15 -11.25 -7.93
CA ALA A 82 -12.16 -11.07 -8.96
C ALA A 82 -11.86 -11.95 -10.19
N ILE A 83 -10.61 -11.97 -10.65
CA ILE A 83 -10.17 -12.81 -11.77
C ILE A 83 -10.22 -14.30 -11.40
N MET A 84 -9.77 -14.67 -10.19
CA MET A 84 -9.83 -16.04 -9.70
C MET A 84 -11.26 -16.61 -9.73
N ASN A 85 -12.25 -15.81 -9.37
CA ASN A 85 -13.65 -16.22 -9.33
C ASN A 85 -14.30 -16.41 -10.71
N GLN A 86 -13.61 -16.05 -11.78
CA GLN A 86 -14.04 -16.35 -13.17
C GLN A 86 -13.72 -17.79 -13.56
N PHE A 87 -12.81 -18.46 -12.85
CA PHE A 87 -12.44 -19.84 -13.10
C PHE A 87 -13.30 -20.82 -12.29
N ASP A 88 -13.50 -22.02 -12.83
CA ASP A 88 -14.12 -23.11 -12.07
C ASP A 88 -13.31 -23.42 -10.81
N LYS A 89 -13.99 -23.62 -9.67
CA LYS A 89 -13.36 -23.82 -8.35
C LYS A 89 -12.46 -25.04 -8.27
N LYS A 90 -12.70 -26.06 -9.10
CA LYS A 90 -11.90 -27.29 -9.18
C LYS A 90 -10.73 -27.17 -10.17
N SER A 91 -10.71 -26.14 -10.98
CA SER A 91 -9.69 -25.94 -12.02
C SER A 91 -8.31 -25.65 -11.42
N LEU A 92 -7.27 -25.91 -12.19
CA LEU A 92 -5.89 -25.59 -11.83
C LEU A 92 -5.67 -24.07 -11.68
N PRO A 93 -6.16 -23.19 -12.58
CA PRO A 93 -6.04 -21.74 -12.41
C PRO A 93 -6.61 -21.24 -11.08
N TYR A 94 -7.82 -21.67 -10.72
CA TYR A 94 -8.43 -21.26 -9.44
C TYR A 94 -7.57 -21.65 -8.24
N ARG A 95 -7.10 -22.91 -8.20
CA ARG A 95 -6.27 -23.44 -7.11
C ARG A 95 -4.92 -22.72 -7.04
N ALA A 96 -4.29 -22.46 -8.17
CA ALA A 96 -3.03 -21.73 -8.25
C ALA A 96 -3.16 -20.31 -7.68
N LEU A 97 -4.16 -19.56 -8.15
CA LEU A 97 -4.46 -18.22 -7.66
C LEU A 97 -4.81 -18.19 -6.16
N LYS A 98 -5.55 -19.19 -5.67
CA LYS A 98 -5.96 -19.30 -4.27
C LYS A 98 -4.79 -19.63 -3.36
N ASN A 99 -3.96 -20.61 -3.72
CA ASN A 99 -2.96 -21.18 -2.81
C ASN A 99 -1.68 -20.34 -2.75
N HIS A 100 -1.33 -19.65 -3.85
CA HIS A 100 -0.07 -18.93 -3.98
C HIS A 100 -0.18 -17.41 -3.87
N TRP A 101 -1.30 -16.88 -3.36
CA TRP A 101 -1.60 -15.45 -3.34
C TRP A 101 -0.52 -14.59 -2.65
N ARG A 102 0.20 -15.14 -1.66
CA ARG A 102 1.28 -14.41 -0.96
C ARG A 102 2.48 -14.13 -1.85
N LEU A 103 2.74 -14.97 -2.85
CA LEU A 103 3.85 -14.77 -3.78
C LEU A 103 3.63 -13.55 -4.66
N PHE A 104 2.39 -13.28 -5.06
CA PHE A 104 2.05 -12.16 -5.91
C PHE A 104 2.17 -10.80 -5.23
N GLN A 105 2.13 -10.75 -3.90
CA GLN A 105 2.31 -9.50 -3.15
C GLN A 105 3.77 -9.15 -2.88
N LYS A 106 4.67 -10.11 -3.01
CA LYS A 106 6.09 -9.88 -2.82
C LYS A 106 6.65 -9.06 -4.00
N ASP A 107 7.67 -8.30 -3.72
CA ASP A 107 8.53 -7.74 -4.75
C ASP A 107 9.12 -8.88 -5.59
N SER A 108 8.87 -8.87 -6.90
CA SER A 108 9.30 -9.94 -7.81
C SER A 108 10.82 -10.18 -7.77
N ARG A 109 11.60 -9.12 -7.55
CA ARG A 109 13.06 -9.15 -7.41
C ARG A 109 13.54 -9.91 -6.15
N LYS A 110 12.63 -10.09 -5.17
CA LYS A 110 12.89 -10.75 -3.88
C LYS A 110 12.25 -12.14 -3.79
N LEU A 111 11.72 -12.65 -4.88
CA LEU A 111 11.22 -14.02 -4.92
C LEU A 111 12.41 -14.99 -4.87
N SER A 112 12.29 -15.99 -3.99
CA SER A 112 13.32 -17.01 -3.83
C SER A 112 13.45 -17.87 -5.09
N LEU A 113 14.67 -18.23 -5.42
CA LEU A 113 14.99 -19.20 -6.46
C LEU A 113 15.10 -20.64 -5.91
N ASN A 114 14.97 -20.83 -4.59
CA ASN A 114 15.03 -22.15 -3.98
C ASN A 114 13.80 -22.98 -4.36
N PRO A 115 13.97 -24.14 -5.00
CA PRO A 115 12.86 -24.96 -5.44
C PRO A 115 12.17 -25.64 -4.27
N PHE A 116 10.87 -25.87 -4.41
CA PHE A 116 10.04 -26.65 -3.48
C PHE A 116 8.99 -27.47 -4.27
N TYR A 117 8.50 -28.53 -3.70
CA TYR A 117 7.43 -29.31 -4.33
C TYR A 117 6.09 -28.58 -4.20
N SER A 118 5.57 -28.12 -5.31
CA SER A 118 4.25 -27.46 -5.38
C SER A 118 3.15 -28.51 -5.51
N LYS A 119 2.37 -28.71 -4.44
CA LYS A 119 1.19 -29.60 -4.45
C LYS A 119 0.12 -29.13 -5.46
N THR A 120 0.07 -27.86 -5.82
CA THR A 120 -0.89 -27.31 -6.77
C THR A 120 -0.55 -27.71 -8.21
N PHE A 121 0.74 -27.66 -8.56
CA PHE A 121 1.22 -27.98 -9.91
C PHE A 121 1.74 -29.41 -10.05
N HIS A 122 1.89 -30.14 -8.96
CA HIS A 122 2.51 -31.48 -8.92
C HIS A 122 3.93 -31.50 -9.51
N GLN A 123 4.70 -30.42 -9.28
CA GLN A 123 6.04 -30.21 -9.81
C GLN A 123 6.93 -29.55 -8.77
N THR A 124 8.23 -29.78 -8.86
CA THR A 124 9.23 -29.03 -8.12
C THR A 124 9.49 -27.71 -8.85
N LEU A 125 9.18 -26.59 -8.24
CA LEU A 125 9.22 -25.24 -8.80
C LEU A 125 9.79 -24.25 -7.79
N CYS A 126 10.48 -23.24 -8.24
CA CYS A 126 10.79 -22.12 -7.38
C CYS A 126 9.59 -21.11 -7.32
N PRO A 127 9.53 -20.22 -6.31
CA PRO A 127 8.49 -19.21 -6.20
C PRO A 127 8.29 -18.37 -7.46
N HIS A 128 9.36 -18.04 -8.17
CA HIS A 128 9.29 -17.28 -9.42
C HIS A 128 8.52 -18.05 -10.50
N GLU A 129 8.86 -19.33 -10.72
CA GLU A 129 8.18 -20.19 -11.70
C GLU A 129 6.70 -20.41 -11.36
N VAL A 130 6.36 -20.50 -10.07
CA VAL A 130 4.97 -20.59 -9.61
C VAL A 130 4.18 -19.34 -10.02
N VAL A 131 4.76 -18.15 -9.82
CA VAL A 131 4.13 -16.89 -10.25
C VAL A 131 3.97 -16.86 -11.76
N GLU A 132 5.02 -17.13 -12.52
CA GLU A 132 5.00 -17.13 -13.98
C GLU A 132 3.93 -18.09 -14.54
N LYS A 133 3.96 -19.36 -14.09
CA LYS A 133 2.94 -20.35 -14.51
C LYS A 133 1.51 -19.92 -14.17
N THR A 134 1.32 -19.23 -13.04
CA THR A 134 -0.01 -18.79 -12.63
C THR A 134 -0.47 -17.58 -13.44
N LEU A 135 0.43 -16.66 -13.80
CA LEU A 135 0.11 -15.49 -14.65
C LEU A 135 -0.29 -15.92 -16.06
N ASN A 136 0.27 -17.02 -16.57
CA ASN A 136 -0.08 -17.56 -17.90
C ASN A 136 -1.54 -18.01 -18.02
N PHE A 137 -2.27 -18.15 -16.90
CA PHE A 137 -3.72 -18.46 -16.95
C PHE A 137 -4.60 -17.25 -17.28
N SER A 138 -4.09 -16.01 -17.14
CA SER A 138 -4.87 -14.80 -17.38
C SER A 138 -3.95 -13.63 -17.74
N GLU A 139 -4.07 -13.17 -18.98
CA GLU A 139 -3.38 -11.98 -19.46
C GLU A 139 -3.78 -10.73 -18.65
N GLU A 140 -5.06 -10.63 -18.30
CA GLU A 140 -5.55 -9.54 -17.45
C GLU A 140 -4.81 -9.52 -16.11
N LEU A 141 -4.64 -10.70 -15.47
CA LEU A 141 -3.89 -10.79 -14.21
C LEU A 141 -2.42 -10.42 -14.39
N ALA A 142 -1.79 -10.87 -15.48
CA ALA A 142 -0.40 -10.56 -15.79
C ALA A 142 -0.20 -9.05 -15.95
N ASN A 143 -1.11 -8.37 -16.63
CA ASN A 143 -1.07 -6.93 -16.82
C ASN A 143 -1.20 -6.18 -15.47
N TYR A 144 -2.13 -6.58 -14.59
CA TYR A 144 -2.24 -6.00 -13.25
C TYR A 144 -1.05 -6.33 -12.36
N TYR A 145 -0.47 -7.51 -12.48
CA TYR A 145 0.74 -7.87 -11.75
C TYR A 145 1.92 -7.00 -12.15
N ASN A 146 2.15 -6.82 -13.44
CA ASN A 146 3.21 -5.98 -13.97
C ASN A 146 3.05 -4.52 -13.52
N LEU A 147 1.84 -3.98 -13.61
CA LEU A 147 1.54 -2.63 -13.13
C LEU A 147 1.81 -2.50 -11.61
N TYR A 148 1.40 -3.49 -10.83
CA TYR A 148 1.65 -3.51 -9.38
C TYR A 148 3.15 -3.56 -9.06
N GLN A 149 3.92 -4.40 -9.76
CA GLN A 149 5.36 -4.53 -9.56
C GLN A 149 6.13 -3.25 -9.96
N LEU A 150 5.75 -2.59 -11.05
CA LEU A 150 6.32 -1.32 -11.47
C LEU A 150 6.04 -0.20 -10.46
N LEU A 151 4.79 -0.09 -9.98
CA LEU A 151 4.44 0.87 -8.93
C LEU A 151 5.22 0.61 -7.64
N LEU A 152 5.36 -0.66 -7.25
CA LEU A 152 6.12 -1.06 -6.07
C LEU A 152 7.60 -0.68 -6.24
N PHE A 153 8.17 -0.94 -7.42
CA PHE A 153 9.54 -0.59 -7.76
C PHE A 153 9.79 0.92 -7.65
N HIS A 154 9.05 1.74 -8.39
CA HIS A 154 9.23 3.20 -8.37
C HIS A 154 9.08 3.78 -6.96
N PHE A 155 8.10 3.26 -6.20
CA PHE A 155 7.90 3.71 -4.83
C PHE A 155 9.06 3.32 -3.89
N GLN A 156 9.62 2.11 -4.01
CA GLN A 156 10.74 1.66 -3.19
C GLN A 156 12.04 2.41 -3.53
N GLU A 157 12.27 2.66 -4.81
CA GLU A 157 13.44 3.40 -5.31
C GLU A 157 13.30 4.93 -5.15
N LYS A 158 12.24 5.40 -4.48
CA LYS A 158 11.93 6.84 -4.25
C LYS A 158 11.81 7.65 -5.56
N ARG A 159 11.39 7.01 -6.63
CA ARG A 159 11.12 7.64 -7.93
C ARG A 159 9.69 8.16 -7.97
N GLY A 160 9.46 9.27 -7.26
CA GLY A 160 8.11 9.80 -7.06
C GLY A 160 7.46 10.32 -8.34
N ASP A 161 8.22 10.85 -9.28
CA ASP A 161 7.69 11.38 -10.53
C ASP A 161 7.21 10.24 -11.41
N GLU A 162 8.03 9.22 -11.65
CA GLU A 162 7.70 8.05 -12.45
C GLU A 162 6.56 7.23 -11.82
N PHE A 163 6.51 7.18 -10.48
CA PHE A 163 5.39 6.56 -9.77
C PHE A 163 4.05 7.23 -10.09
N PHE A 164 4.01 8.57 -10.10
CA PHE A 164 2.79 9.31 -10.39
C PHE A 164 2.46 9.36 -11.87
N GLU A 165 3.44 9.42 -12.75
CA GLU A 165 3.27 9.32 -14.20
C GLU A 165 2.58 7.99 -14.56
N LEU A 166 3.08 6.87 -14.04
CA LEU A 166 2.48 5.56 -14.22
C LEU A 166 1.03 5.49 -13.72
N ILE A 167 0.70 6.16 -12.60
CA ILE A 167 -0.67 6.25 -12.10
C ILE A 167 -1.56 7.06 -13.06
N GLU A 168 -1.09 8.21 -13.51
CA GLU A 168 -1.83 9.13 -14.39
C GLU A 168 -2.14 8.48 -15.74
N GLU A 169 -1.19 7.75 -16.32
CA GLU A 169 -1.36 7.01 -17.57
C GLU A 169 -2.35 5.85 -17.48
N ASN A 170 -2.44 5.23 -16.32
CA ASN A 170 -3.23 4.00 -16.14
C ASN A 170 -4.58 4.21 -15.46
N ILE A 171 -4.87 5.36 -14.86
CA ILE A 171 -6.09 5.58 -14.06
C ILE A 171 -7.39 5.40 -14.85
N SER A 172 -7.40 5.66 -16.16
CA SER A 172 -8.55 5.45 -17.02
C SER A 172 -8.77 3.97 -17.40
N LYS A 173 -7.70 3.19 -17.44
CA LYS A 173 -7.64 1.81 -17.98
C LYS A 173 -7.84 0.75 -16.89
N VAL A 174 -7.55 1.06 -15.64
CA VAL A 174 -7.61 0.10 -14.53
C VAL A 174 -9.02 -0.08 -13.98
N ASN A 175 -9.24 -1.22 -13.30
CA ASN A 175 -10.49 -1.52 -12.62
C ASN A 175 -10.75 -0.60 -11.42
N HIS A 176 -11.94 -0.70 -10.85
CA HIS A 176 -12.37 0.17 -9.76
C HIS A 176 -11.53 0.02 -8.48
N TYR A 177 -10.90 -1.13 -8.22
CA TYR A 177 -10.04 -1.32 -7.05
C TYR A 177 -8.77 -0.46 -7.14
N PHE A 178 -8.07 -0.52 -8.26
CA PHE A 178 -6.91 0.32 -8.52
C PHE A 178 -7.31 1.79 -8.68
N LYS A 179 -8.41 2.07 -9.39
CA LYS A 179 -8.91 3.43 -9.60
C LYS A 179 -9.16 4.18 -8.29
N THR A 180 -9.72 3.49 -7.29
CA THR A 180 -9.95 4.05 -5.96
C THR A 180 -8.63 4.42 -5.26
N VAL A 181 -7.65 3.53 -5.33
CA VAL A 181 -6.32 3.76 -4.73
C VAL A 181 -5.58 4.88 -5.46
N PHE A 182 -5.60 4.88 -6.78
CA PHE A 182 -4.96 5.92 -7.61
C PHE A 182 -5.53 7.31 -7.33
N ARG A 183 -6.86 7.45 -7.25
CA ARG A 183 -7.51 8.71 -6.86
C ARG A 183 -7.06 9.18 -5.47
N THR A 184 -6.91 8.25 -4.53
CA THR A 184 -6.42 8.56 -3.19
C THR A 184 -4.98 9.05 -3.23
N PHE A 185 -4.11 8.40 -3.99
CA PHE A 185 -2.71 8.80 -4.12
C PHE A 185 -2.56 10.15 -4.82
N LEU A 186 -3.31 10.41 -5.89
CA LEU A 186 -3.30 11.70 -6.58
C LEU A 186 -3.74 12.84 -5.65
N ARG A 187 -4.76 12.61 -4.80
CA ARG A 187 -5.19 13.59 -3.79
C ARG A 187 -4.08 13.93 -2.79
N HIS A 188 -3.22 12.98 -2.50
CA HIS A 188 -2.12 13.12 -1.53
C HIS A 188 -0.74 13.22 -2.20
N LYS A 189 -0.67 13.48 -3.51
CA LYS A 189 0.56 13.51 -4.33
C LYS A 189 1.69 14.31 -3.67
N GLN A 190 1.38 15.52 -3.18
CA GLN A 190 2.36 16.41 -2.53
C GLN A 190 3.04 15.84 -1.27
N TYR A 191 2.38 14.90 -0.59
CA TYR A 191 2.93 14.26 0.62
C TYR A 191 3.67 12.98 0.28
N ILE A 192 3.20 12.24 -0.74
CA ILE A 192 3.80 10.97 -1.18
C ILE A 192 5.12 11.21 -1.92
N LYS A 193 5.23 12.27 -2.75
CA LYS A 193 6.48 12.62 -3.45
C LYS A 193 7.65 12.99 -2.52
N LYS A 194 7.37 13.33 -1.27
CA LYS A 194 8.39 13.71 -0.28
C LYS A 194 8.95 12.53 0.51
N LEU A 195 8.49 11.33 0.22
CA LEU A 195 8.92 10.08 0.83
C LEU A 195 10.09 9.47 0.10
#